data_4630ddd0b13fd9f22270a7c59e432ceb
#
_entry.id   4630ddd0b13fd9f22270a7c59e432ceb
#
_cell.length_a   1.000
_cell.length_b   1.000
_cell.length_c   1.000
_cell.angle_alpha   90.00
_cell.angle_beta   90.00
_cell.angle_gamma   90.00
#
_symmetry.space_group_name_H-M   'P 1'
#
loop_
_entity.id
_entity.type
_entity.pdbx_description
1 polymer ?
#
loop_
_entity_poly.entity_id
_entity_poly.type
_entity_poly.pdbx_seq_one_letter_code
_entity_poly.pdbx_strand_id
1 'polypeptide(L)'
;MRLRLNVPGFIVIVDFNESFMKHIWASILTILAVTPAVSLAQKPLVTDRPDFVESSSTVDPGVLQIEASWAFDRTEVQQGNLENWSTPILLRFGVFPEVEARLESDWYTRTNDGLPTNTSSKGGVSDLSLGIKWAFSEGEEEIGMPAMAALVHTDLPTGSQAFKGSGARPSLRVAAEWSLRMPWEDPATTERDWGVGVMPGVMIDRNERDKSYSSGILGFVISKGIIVPELRVFSEIAFEQISSVQNGGNLGFFQTGGTYLLNRSWQLDVAFSFGITENAIGSGMTMGLSGFLLD
;
A
#
# COMPACT_ATOMS: atom_id res chain seq x y z
N MET A 1 17.88 11.20 14.82
CA MET A 1 16.75 11.23 15.79
C MET A 1 16.48 9.79 16.21
N ARG A 2 16.35 9.53 17.52
CA ARG A 2 16.13 8.17 18.02
C ARG A 2 14.72 8.07 18.59
N LEU A 3 13.88 7.25 17.99
CA LEU A 3 12.54 6.94 18.50
C LEU A 3 12.61 5.63 19.30
N ARG A 4 12.11 5.66 20.53
CA ARG A 4 12.02 4.48 21.39
C ARG A 4 10.56 4.21 21.70
N LEU A 5 10.03 3.13 21.17
CA LEU A 5 8.68 2.64 21.48
C LEU A 5 8.79 1.49 22.49
N ASN A 6 8.15 1.65 23.65
CA ASN A 6 8.02 0.60 24.65
C ASN A 6 6.69 -0.12 24.43
N VAL A 7 6.74 -1.31 23.87
CA VAL A 7 5.60 -2.22 23.78
C VAL A 7 5.82 -3.31 24.84
N PRO A 8 4.79 -3.77 25.57
CA PRO A 8 4.97 -4.83 26.57
C PRO A 8 5.66 -6.05 25.97
N GLY A 9 6.90 -6.31 26.43
CA GLY A 9 7.74 -7.44 26.00
C GLY A 9 8.79 -7.12 24.91
N PHE A 10 8.75 -5.92 24.28
CA PHE A 10 9.72 -5.52 23.26
C PHE A 10 10.08 -4.04 23.36
N ILE A 11 11.36 -3.73 23.12
CA ILE A 11 11.83 -2.35 22.94
C ILE A 11 12.23 -2.22 21.47
N VAL A 12 11.47 -1.42 20.71
CA VAL A 12 11.83 -1.06 19.33
C VAL A 12 12.61 0.24 19.35
N ILE A 13 13.84 0.22 18.88
CA ILE A 13 14.70 1.40 18.73
C ILE A 13 14.89 1.65 17.24
N VAL A 14 14.42 2.81 16.76
CA VAL A 14 14.61 3.25 15.38
C VAL A 14 15.56 4.45 15.38
N ASP A 15 16.76 4.30 14.81
CA ASP A 15 17.74 5.37 14.66
C ASP A 15 17.60 5.98 13.24
N PHE A 16 17.14 7.22 13.16
CA PHE A 16 17.00 7.96 11.90
C PHE A 16 18.30 8.74 11.56
N ASN A 17 18.77 8.57 10.32
CA ASN A 17 19.88 9.38 9.80
C ASN A 17 19.39 10.82 9.54
N GLU A 18 20.01 11.81 10.21
CA GLU A 18 19.60 13.21 10.13
C GLU A 18 19.68 13.82 8.72
N SER A 19 20.65 13.40 7.92
CA SER A 19 20.78 13.89 6.53
C SER A 19 19.64 13.41 5.64
N PHE A 20 19.21 12.16 5.81
CA PHE A 20 18.13 11.56 5.06
C PHE A 20 16.76 12.19 5.43
N MET A 21 16.51 12.41 6.73
CA MET A 21 15.30 13.08 7.21
C MET A 21 15.14 14.50 6.67
N LYS A 22 16.22 15.28 6.54
CA LYS A 22 16.16 16.65 5.98
C LYS A 22 15.69 16.65 4.53
N HIS A 23 16.08 15.67 3.73
CA HIS A 23 15.64 15.56 2.33
C HIS A 23 14.18 15.14 2.21
N ILE A 24 13.70 14.23 3.08
CA ILE A 24 12.28 13.82 3.14
C ILE A 24 11.40 15.01 3.55
N TRP A 25 11.75 15.72 4.63
CA TRP A 25 11.00 16.89 5.07
C TRP A 25 10.99 18.02 4.05
N ALA A 26 12.11 18.25 3.34
CA ALA A 26 12.18 19.22 2.25
C ALA A 26 11.26 18.84 1.09
N SER A 27 11.19 17.54 0.73
CA SER A 27 10.31 17.05 -0.33
C SER A 27 8.83 17.13 0.07
N ILE A 28 8.48 16.75 1.30
CA ILE A 28 7.12 16.86 1.84
C ILE A 28 6.67 18.33 1.93
N LEU A 29 7.54 19.22 2.40
CA LEU A 29 7.25 20.67 2.46
C LEU A 29 7.08 21.28 1.07
N THR A 30 7.81 20.81 0.06
CA THR A 30 7.68 21.30 -1.33
C THR A 30 6.34 20.84 -1.94
N ILE A 31 5.89 19.62 -1.64
CA ILE A 31 4.59 19.10 -2.08
C ILE A 31 3.44 19.87 -1.40
N LEU A 32 3.56 20.20 -0.11
CA LEU A 32 2.56 20.97 0.63
C LEU A 32 2.42 22.45 0.15
N ALA A 33 3.42 22.98 -0.56
CA ALA A 33 3.38 24.34 -1.09
C ALA A 33 2.56 24.48 -2.40
N VAL A 34 2.20 23.37 -3.03
CA VAL A 34 1.33 23.34 -4.23
C VAL A 34 -0.08 22.95 -3.78
N THR A 35 -0.82 23.91 -3.21
CA THR A 35 -2.25 23.69 -2.91
C THR A 35 -3.09 24.20 -4.09
N PRO A 36 -3.74 23.32 -4.88
CA PRO A 36 -4.74 23.75 -5.84
C PRO A 36 -6.00 24.29 -5.14
N ALA A 37 -6.73 25.15 -5.82
CA ALA A 37 -8.01 25.61 -5.34
C ALA A 37 -9.01 24.44 -5.31
N VAL A 38 -9.54 24.11 -4.14
CA VAL A 38 -10.47 22.98 -3.97
C VAL A 38 -11.77 23.28 -4.71
N SER A 39 -12.11 22.47 -5.71
CA SER A 39 -13.44 22.47 -6.32
C SER A 39 -14.47 21.95 -5.31
N LEU A 40 -15.58 22.70 -5.12
CA LEU A 40 -16.62 22.38 -4.12
C LEU A 40 -17.46 21.13 -4.44
N ALA A 41 -17.21 20.48 -5.58
CA ALA A 41 -17.97 19.34 -6.07
C ALA A 41 -17.20 18.00 -6.01
N GLN A 42 -15.94 18.01 -5.58
CA GLN A 42 -15.08 16.82 -5.59
C GLN A 42 -15.45 15.84 -4.47
N LYS A 43 -15.43 14.54 -4.78
CA LYS A 43 -15.55 13.48 -3.77
C LYS A 43 -14.44 13.60 -2.72
N PRO A 44 -14.66 13.19 -1.47
CA PRO A 44 -13.60 13.10 -0.48
C PRO A 44 -12.47 12.21 -0.98
N LEU A 45 -11.23 12.50 -0.55
CA LEU A 45 -10.08 11.68 -0.87
C LEU A 45 -10.28 10.24 -0.37
N VAL A 46 -10.18 9.28 -1.28
CA VAL A 46 -10.13 7.84 -1.00
C VAL A 46 -8.80 7.31 -1.52
N THR A 47 -8.00 6.74 -0.64
CA THR A 47 -6.67 6.22 -0.97
C THR A 47 -6.68 4.70 -1.06
N ASP A 48 -5.71 4.15 -1.80
CA ASP A 48 -5.41 2.72 -1.81
C ASP A 48 -4.29 2.36 -0.82
N ARG A 49 -3.79 3.36 -0.10
CA ARG A 49 -2.78 3.22 0.95
C ARG A 49 -3.37 3.44 2.33
N PRO A 50 -2.74 2.89 3.40
CA PRO A 50 -1.49 2.12 3.44
C PRO A 50 -1.68 0.59 3.36
N ASP A 51 -2.92 0.09 3.30
CA ASP A 51 -3.25 -1.33 3.26
C ASP A 51 -2.96 -1.95 1.87
N PHE A 52 -2.84 -3.27 1.83
CA PHE A 52 -2.65 -4.05 0.61
C PHE A 52 -3.95 -4.22 -0.18
N VAL A 53 -5.07 -4.30 0.54
CA VAL A 53 -6.41 -4.38 -0.08
C VAL A 53 -6.79 -3.01 -0.60
N GLU A 54 -6.75 -2.84 -1.91
CA GLU A 54 -7.06 -1.58 -2.56
C GLU A 54 -8.56 -1.25 -2.48
N SER A 55 -8.89 0.04 -2.49
CA SER A 55 -10.28 0.52 -2.50
C SER A 55 -11.00 0.15 -3.79
N SER A 56 -12.32 0.02 -3.71
CA SER A 56 -13.19 -0.13 -4.89
C SER A 56 -13.44 1.18 -5.64
N SER A 57 -13.01 2.31 -5.08
CA SER A 57 -13.27 3.65 -5.62
C SER A 57 -12.24 4.05 -6.68
N THR A 58 -12.70 4.83 -7.66
CA THR A 58 -11.86 5.50 -8.66
C THR A 58 -11.81 7.00 -8.42
N VAL A 59 -10.75 7.64 -8.88
CA VAL A 59 -10.56 9.09 -8.85
C VAL A 59 -11.48 9.75 -9.88
N ASP A 60 -12.05 10.91 -9.54
CA ASP A 60 -12.96 11.65 -10.45
C ASP A 60 -12.26 12.04 -11.77
N PRO A 61 -13.01 12.11 -12.90
CA PRO A 61 -12.43 12.42 -14.22
C PRO A 61 -11.68 13.74 -14.24
N GLY A 62 -10.44 13.71 -14.77
CA GLY A 62 -9.57 14.89 -14.86
C GLY A 62 -8.78 15.18 -13.58
N VAL A 63 -9.06 14.50 -12.49
CA VAL A 63 -8.33 14.64 -11.22
C VAL A 63 -7.08 13.78 -11.22
N LEU A 64 -5.97 14.33 -10.73
CA LEU A 64 -4.73 13.61 -10.47
C LEU A 64 -4.50 13.48 -8.97
N GLN A 65 -4.48 12.26 -8.46
CA GLN A 65 -4.16 11.93 -7.08
C GLN A 65 -2.75 11.32 -7.00
N ILE A 66 -2.00 11.72 -5.98
CA ILE A 66 -0.73 11.12 -5.61
C ILE A 66 -0.84 10.43 -4.26
N GLU A 67 -0.25 9.27 -4.12
CA GLU A 67 -0.06 8.54 -2.87
C GLU A 67 1.44 8.20 -2.77
N ALA A 68 2.14 8.87 -1.86
CA ALA A 68 3.57 8.71 -1.70
C ALA A 68 3.90 8.28 -0.27
N SER A 69 4.94 7.45 -0.12
CA SER A 69 5.33 6.97 1.19
C SER A 69 6.83 6.75 1.31
N TRP A 70 7.22 6.51 2.52
CA TRP A 70 8.49 5.92 2.90
C TRP A 70 8.21 4.58 3.55
N ALA A 71 8.91 3.54 3.13
CA ALA A 71 8.76 2.19 3.64
C ALA A 71 10.10 1.64 4.12
N PHE A 72 10.06 0.85 5.16
CA PHE A 72 11.17 0.11 5.73
C PHE A 72 10.74 -1.30 6.07
N ASP A 73 11.50 -2.29 5.58
CA ASP A 73 11.28 -3.70 5.84
C ASP A 73 12.56 -4.35 6.36
N ARG A 74 12.41 -5.26 7.31
CA ARG A 74 13.49 -6.04 7.89
C ARG A 74 13.14 -7.50 7.92
N THR A 75 13.95 -8.31 7.24
CA THR A 75 13.86 -9.76 7.23
C THR A 75 15.02 -10.36 8.00
N GLU A 76 14.74 -11.26 8.93
CA GLU A 76 15.77 -12.05 9.62
C GLU A 76 16.19 -13.21 8.70
N VAL A 77 17.49 -13.33 8.47
CA VAL A 77 18.11 -14.43 7.73
C VAL A 77 19.08 -15.17 8.62
N GLN A 78 19.47 -16.41 8.25
CA GLN A 78 20.28 -17.30 9.11
C GLN A 78 21.57 -16.68 9.69
N GLN A 79 22.12 -15.65 9.07
CA GLN A 79 23.40 -15.06 9.49
C GLN A 79 23.35 -13.51 9.58
N GLY A 80 22.18 -12.92 9.75
CA GLY A 80 22.07 -11.46 9.85
C GLY A 80 20.66 -10.95 9.54
N ASN A 81 20.58 -9.72 9.04
CA ASN A 81 19.33 -9.11 8.66
C ASN A 81 19.44 -8.54 7.25
N LEU A 82 18.38 -8.66 6.48
CA LEU A 82 18.18 -7.94 5.23
C LEU A 82 17.27 -6.75 5.52
N GLU A 83 17.75 -5.54 5.26
CA GLU A 83 16.98 -4.30 5.42
C GLU A 83 16.70 -3.71 4.05
N ASN A 84 15.43 -3.38 3.79
CA ASN A 84 14.98 -2.72 2.58
C ASN A 84 14.34 -1.37 2.92
N TRP A 85 14.72 -0.34 2.19
CA TRP A 85 14.19 1.02 2.28
C TRP A 85 13.66 1.40 0.92
N SER A 86 12.44 1.91 0.84
CA SER A 86 11.87 2.36 -0.42
C SER A 86 11.05 3.63 -0.26
N THR A 87 10.73 4.26 -1.39
CA THR A 87 9.88 5.45 -1.47
C THR A 87 8.74 5.21 -2.45
N PRO A 88 7.79 4.32 -2.11
CA PRO A 88 6.68 3.99 -2.99
C PRO A 88 5.86 5.20 -3.40
N ILE A 89 5.49 5.23 -4.68
CA ILE A 89 4.65 6.27 -5.28
C ILE A 89 3.59 5.59 -6.14
N LEU A 90 2.34 6.02 -5.97
CA LEU A 90 1.22 5.69 -6.83
C LEU A 90 0.60 7.00 -7.34
N LEU A 91 0.49 7.13 -8.65
CA LEU A 91 -0.27 8.18 -9.32
C LEU A 91 -1.55 7.57 -9.88
N ARG A 92 -2.69 8.20 -9.58
CA ARG A 92 -4.02 7.80 -10.04
C ARG A 92 -4.63 8.97 -10.80
N PHE A 93 -5.04 8.72 -12.05
CA PHE A 93 -5.65 9.74 -12.90
C PHE A 93 -7.03 9.27 -13.37
N GLY A 94 -8.07 10.01 -13.00
CA GLY A 94 -9.43 9.74 -13.43
C GLY A 94 -9.62 9.99 -14.92
N VAL A 95 -9.94 8.94 -15.66
CA VAL A 95 -10.19 9.01 -17.12
C VAL A 95 -11.68 9.10 -17.43
N PHE A 96 -12.47 8.27 -16.75
CA PHE A 96 -13.94 8.26 -16.79
C PHE A 96 -14.47 8.13 -15.36
N PRO A 97 -15.77 8.35 -15.10
CA PRO A 97 -16.33 8.25 -13.75
C PRO A 97 -16.00 6.94 -13.02
N GLU A 98 -15.92 5.81 -13.77
CA GLU A 98 -15.67 4.48 -13.23
C GLU A 98 -14.26 3.95 -13.59
N VAL A 99 -13.39 4.75 -14.28
CA VAL A 99 -12.10 4.26 -14.78
C VAL A 99 -10.98 5.23 -14.45
N GLU A 100 -9.93 4.74 -13.81
CA GLU A 100 -8.69 5.47 -13.61
C GLU A 100 -7.50 4.76 -14.25
N ALA A 101 -6.54 5.55 -14.74
CA ALA A 101 -5.20 5.11 -15.11
C ALA A 101 -4.27 5.23 -13.91
N ARG A 102 -3.31 4.30 -13.79
CA ARG A 102 -2.40 4.16 -12.65
C ARG A 102 -0.97 4.06 -13.11
N LEU A 103 -0.07 4.71 -12.37
CA LEU A 103 1.37 4.54 -12.49
C LEU A 103 1.93 4.33 -11.07
N GLU A 104 2.61 3.22 -10.86
CA GLU A 104 3.10 2.80 -9.55
C GLU A 104 4.57 2.40 -9.61
N SER A 105 5.31 2.61 -8.53
CA SER A 105 6.68 2.14 -8.34
C SER A 105 7.09 2.28 -6.89
N ASP A 106 7.95 1.38 -6.39
CA ASP A 106 8.69 1.60 -5.14
C ASP A 106 9.75 2.70 -5.26
N TRP A 107 9.87 3.28 -6.47
CA TRP A 107 10.75 4.37 -6.84
C TRP A 107 12.18 4.13 -6.35
N TYR A 108 12.75 4.96 -5.48
CA TYR A 108 14.09 4.74 -4.97
C TYR A 108 14.08 3.66 -3.89
N THR A 109 14.83 2.58 -4.16
CA THR A 109 14.96 1.43 -3.27
C THR A 109 16.41 1.24 -2.89
N ARG A 110 16.66 0.92 -1.62
CA ARG A 110 17.96 0.57 -1.07
C ARG A 110 17.86 -0.67 -0.20
N THR A 111 18.67 -1.67 -0.52
CA THR A 111 18.79 -2.91 0.26
C THR A 111 20.16 -2.97 0.92
N ASN A 112 20.21 -3.29 2.21
CA ASN A 112 21.43 -3.51 2.98
C ASN A 112 21.43 -4.95 3.47
N ASP A 113 22.48 -5.69 3.10
CA ASP A 113 22.74 -7.03 3.64
C ASP A 113 23.60 -6.87 4.91
N GLY A 114 23.01 -7.00 6.08
CA GLY A 114 23.67 -6.93 7.38
C GLY A 114 24.34 -8.27 7.76
N LEU A 115 25.08 -8.90 6.85
CA LEU A 115 25.82 -10.12 7.15
C LEU A 115 27.07 -9.82 7.95
N PRO A 116 27.42 -10.59 9.00
CA PRO A 116 28.57 -10.33 9.86
C PRO A 116 29.92 -10.27 9.13
N THR A 117 30.04 -10.92 7.98
CA THR A 117 31.27 -11.05 7.20
C THR A 117 31.37 -10.12 6.01
N ASN A 118 30.26 -9.56 5.53
CA ASN A 118 30.24 -8.67 4.37
C ASN A 118 28.97 -7.83 4.33
N THR A 119 29.06 -6.58 4.71
CA THR A 119 27.93 -5.64 4.58
C THR A 119 27.94 -5.11 3.16
N SER A 120 26.97 -5.53 2.33
CA SER A 120 26.76 -4.97 1.00
C SER A 120 25.53 -4.08 0.99
N SER A 121 25.57 -3.01 0.21
CA SER A 121 24.44 -2.11 0.01
C SER A 121 24.22 -1.90 -1.47
N LYS A 122 22.98 -2.06 -1.92
CA LYS A 122 22.54 -1.78 -3.29
C LYS A 122 21.50 -0.69 -3.23
N GLY A 123 21.55 0.26 -4.15
CA GLY A 123 20.56 1.33 -4.28
C GLY A 123 20.25 1.59 -5.75
N GLY A 124 19.01 1.97 -6.03
CA GLY A 124 18.58 2.27 -7.39
C GLY A 124 17.08 2.54 -7.48
N VAL A 125 16.56 2.60 -8.68
CA VAL A 125 15.14 2.79 -8.96
C VAL A 125 14.51 1.45 -9.28
N SER A 126 13.35 1.18 -8.68
CA SER A 126 12.54 -0.02 -8.93
C SER A 126 11.78 0.07 -10.25
N ASP A 127 11.20 -1.05 -10.68
CA ASP A 127 10.37 -1.13 -11.87
C ASP A 127 9.16 -0.19 -11.77
N LEU A 128 8.67 0.25 -12.92
CA LEU A 128 7.39 0.94 -13.06
C LEU A 128 6.29 -0.08 -13.33
N SER A 129 5.15 0.08 -12.68
CA SER A 129 3.90 -0.62 -12.97
C SER A 129 2.91 0.33 -13.64
N LEU A 130 2.31 -0.12 -14.73
CA LEU A 130 1.19 0.55 -15.39
C LEU A 130 -0.09 -0.21 -15.08
N GLY A 131 -1.16 0.51 -14.76
CA GLY A 131 -2.42 -0.10 -14.38
C GLY A 131 -3.64 0.68 -14.83
N ILE A 132 -4.76 -0.03 -14.80
CA ILE A 132 -6.10 0.50 -14.96
C ILE A 132 -6.97 -0.09 -13.85
N LYS A 133 -7.76 0.75 -13.19
CA LYS A 133 -8.82 0.33 -12.27
C LYS A 133 -10.17 0.69 -12.88
N TRP A 134 -11.11 -0.24 -12.83
CA TRP A 134 -12.48 -0.08 -13.27
C TRP A 134 -13.45 -0.43 -12.13
N ALA A 135 -14.13 0.57 -11.60
CA ALA A 135 -15.19 0.41 -10.61
C ALA A 135 -16.49 0.02 -11.34
N PHE A 136 -16.86 -1.24 -11.27
CA PHE A 136 -18.01 -1.78 -12.02
C PHE A 136 -19.26 -2.00 -11.16
N SER A 137 -19.17 -1.80 -9.84
CA SER A 137 -20.29 -1.86 -8.89
C SER A 137 -20.09 -0.82 -7.80
N GLU A 138 -21.08 0.02 -7.57
CA GLU A 138 -21.09 0.98 -6.45
C GLU A 138 -21.52 0.31 -5.13
N GLY A 139 -21.99 -0.94 -5.21
CA GLY A 139 -22.56 -1.65 -4.09
C GLY A 139 -24.00 -1.23 -3.76
N GLU A 140 -24.66 -2.05 -3.00
CA GLU A 140 -26.02 -1.80 -2.51
C GLU A 140 -26.13 -2.32 -1.08
N GLU A 141 -26.01 -1.42 -0.12
CA GLU A 141 -25.92 -1.76 1.29
C GLU A 141 -27.16 -2.44 1.85
N GLU A 142 -28.37 -2.13 1.29
CA GLU A 142 -29.63 -2.70 1.76
C GLU A 142 -29.70 -4.21 1.53
N ILE A 143 -29.10 -4.69 0.45
CA ILE A 143 -29.07 -6.13 0.11
C ILE A 143 -27.70 -6.77 0.39
N GLY A 144 -26.75 -6.01 0.96
CA GLY A 144 -25.42 -6.50 1.29
C GLY A 144 -24.49 -6.71 0.09
N MET A 145 -24.79 -6.06 -1.04
CA MET A 145 -23.96 -6.13 -2.24
C MET A 145 -22.75 -5.19 -2.09
N PRO A 146 -21.50 -5.67 -2.31
CA PRO A 146 -20.31 -4.84 -2.17
C PRO A 146 -20.14 -3.84 -3.30
N ALA A 147 -19.44 -2.75 -3.02
CA ALA A 147 -18.77 -1.97 -4.05
C ALA A 147 -17.59 -2.77 -4.61
N MET A 148 -17.40 -2.76 -5.93
CA MET A 148 -16.39 -3.62 -6.57
C MET A 148 -15.63 -2.90 -7.67
N ALA A 149 -14.32 -3.16 -7.73
CA ALA A 149 -13.45 -2.74 -8.82
C ALA A 149 -12.55 -3.87 -9.30
N ALA A 150 -12.26 -3.86 -10.60
CA ALA A 150 -11.26 -4.71 -11.21
C ALA A 150 -10.00 -3.88 -11.50
N LEU A 151 -8.83 -4.45 -11.19
CA LEU A 151 -7.53 -3.82 -11.38
C LEU A 151 -6.66 -4.71 -12.26
N VAL A 152 -6.16 -4.14 -13.34
CA VAL A 152 -5.18 -4.79 -14.22
C VAL A 152 -3.91 -3.99 -14.15
N HIS A 153 -2.82 -4.62 -13.77
CA HIS A 153 -1.49 -4.01 -13.69
C HIS A 153 -0.47 -4.81 -14.48
N THR A 154 0.59 -4.15 -14.87
CA THR A 154 1.76 -4.80 -15.47
C THR A 154 3.02 -4.09 -15.02
N ASP A 155 3.85 -4.79 -14.26
CA ASP A 155 5.19 -4.30 -13.93
C ASP A 155 6.08 -4.45 -15.16
N LEU A 156 6.80 -3.39 -15.49
CA LEU A 156 7.69 -3.31 -16.65
C LEU A 156 9.14 -3.34 -16.16
N PRO A 157 10.06 -4.05 -16.85
CA PRO A 157 11.46 -4.16 -16.45
C PRO A 157 12.22 -2.86 -16.75
N THR A 158 11.87 -1.78 -16.09
CA THR A 158 12.40 -0.41 -16.30
C THR A 158 13.38 0.03 -15.23
N GLY A 159 13.45 -0.70 -14.11
CA GLY A 159 14.30 -0.39 -12.97
C GLY A 159 15.81 -0.43 -13.27
N SER A 160 16.57 0.05 -12.33
CA SER A 160 18.02 -0.11 -12.34
C SER A 160 18.42 -1.59 -12.22
N GLN A 161 19.62 -1.95 -12.68
CA GLN A 161 20.07 -3.35 -12.77
C GLN A 161 19.86 -4.17 -11.48
N ALA A 162 19.95 -3.55 -10.31
CA ALA A 162 19.79 -4.23 -9.03
C ALA A 162 18.32 -4.50 -8.65
N PHE A 163 17.36 -3.80 -9.25
CA PHE A 163 15.93 -3.82 -8.92
C PHE A 163 15.03 -4.06 -10.15
N LYS A 164 15.63 -4.45 -11.25
CA LYS A 164 14.95 -4.73 -12.50
C LYS A 164 14.48 -6.17 -12.56
N GLY A 165 13.17 -6.37 -12.78
CA GLY A 165 12.62 -7.69 -13.07
C GLY A 165 13.03 -8.23 -14.44
N SER A 166 12.84 -9.53 -14.64
CA SER A 166 13.26 -10.24 -15.86
C SER A 166 12.28 -10.15 -17.04
N GLY A 167 11.19 -9.36 -16.91
CA GLY A 167 10.21 -9.17 -17.97
C GLY A 167 8.94 -8.51 -17.46
N ALA A 168 7.95 -8.35 -18.33
CA ALA A 168 6.64 -7.86 -17.93
C ALA A 168 5.93 -8.87 -17.01
N ARG A 169 5.33 -8.40 -15.92
CA ARG A 169 4.64 -9.20 -14.90
C ARG A 169 3.20 -8.68 -14.73
N PRO A 170 2.25 -9.19 -15.53
CA PRO A 170 0.87 -8.77 -15.45
C PRO A 170 0.17 -9.37 -14.22
N SER A 171 -0.78 -8.61 -13.67
CA SER A 171 -1.67 -9.04 -12.60
C SER A 171 -3.11 -8.57 -12.85
N LEU A 172 -4.05 -9.34 -12.30
CA LEU A 172 -5.46 -9.02 -12.24
C LEU A 172 -5.93 -9.21 -10.79
N ARG A 173 -6.58 -8.19 -10.24
CA ARG A 173 -7.16 -8.20 -8.90
C ARG A 173 -8.61 -7.74 -8.96
N VAL A 174 -9.43 -8.16 -8.02
CA VAL A 174 -10.80 -7.66 -7.84
C VAL A 174 -10.94 -7.22 -6.38
N ALA A 175 -11.11 -5.93 -6.15
CA ALA A 175 -11.44 -5.40 -4.84
C ALA A 175 -12.96 -5.43 -4.62
N ALA A 176 -13.40 -5.89 -3.45
CA ALA A 176 -14.79 -5.86 -3.03
C ALA A 176 -14.86 -5.31 -1.61
N GLU A 177 -15.69 -4.29 -1.39
CA GLU A 177 -15.79 -3.56 -0.12
C GLU A 177 -17.23 -3.46 0.36
N TRP A 178 -17.42 -3.63 1.66
CA TRP A 178 -18.69 -3.49 2.36
C TRP A 178 -18.57 -2.43 3.45
N SER A 179 -19.56 -1.56 3.55
CA SER A 179 -19.79 -0.71 4.72
C SER A 179 -20.79 -1.40 5.63
N LEU A 180 -20.37 -1.71 6.85
CA LEU A 180 -21.15 -2.54 7.77
C LEU A 180 -21.45 -1.79 9.08
N ARG A 181 -22.53 -2.19 9.72
CA ARG A 181 -22.81 -1.96 11.14
C ARG A 181 -22.73 -3.31 11.87
N MET A 182 -22.02 -3.32 12.99
CA MET A 182 -21.93 -4.56 13.77
C MET A 182 -23.22 -4.88 14.51
N PRO A 183 -23.54 -6.16 14.75
CA PRO A 183 -24.81 -6.56 15.39
C PRO A 183 -25.05 -6.01 16.79
N TRP A 184 -24.00 -5.59 17.48
CA TRP A 184 -24.07 -4.99 18.83
C TRP A 184 -24.20 -3.47 18.83
N GLU A 185 -24.20 -2.81 17.66
CA GLU A 185 -24.34 -1.37 17.53
C GLU A 185 -25.82 -1.02 17.31
N ASP A 186 -26.29 0.07 17.98
CA ASP A 186 -27.66 0.53 17.84
C ASP A 186 -27.89 1.16 16.45
N PRO A 187 -28.80 0.58 15.63
CA PRO A 187 -29.07 1.08 14.29
C PRO A 187 -29.67 2.50 14.27
N ALA A 188 -30.22 2.98 15.37
CA ALA A 188 -30.82 4.29 15.46
C ALA A 188 -29.76 5.43 15.70
N THR A 189 -28.60 5.07 16.23
CA THR A 189 -27.58 6.03 16.68
C THR A 189 -26.21 5.82 16.05
N THR A 190 -25.98 4.68 15.38
CA THR A 190 -24.67 4.31 14.82
C THR A 190 -24.76 4.21 13.30
N GLU A 191 -23.94 4.98 12.59
CA GLU A 191 -23.74 4.85 11.16
C GLU A 191 -22.98 3.57 10.82
N ARG A 192 -22.99 3.16 9.55
CA ARG A 192 -22.18 2.05 9.04
C ARG A 192 -20.73 2.52 8.90
N ASP A 193 -19.96 2.36 9.96
CA ASP A 193 -18.59 2.90 10.07
C ASP A 193 -17.51 1.80 9.98
N TRP A 194 -17.90 0.53 9.99
CA TRP A 194 -17.00 -0.57 9.72
C TRP A 194 -16.84 -0.79 8.23
N GLY A 195 -15.59 -0.81 7.75
CA GLY A 195 -15.23 -1.23 6.41
C GLY A 195 -14.70 -2.68 6.45
N VAL A 196 -15.15 -3.49 5.51
CA VAL A 196 -14.59 -4.83 5.26
C VAL A 196 -14.24 -4.91 3.79
N GLY A 197 -12.99 -5.29 3.48
CA GLY A 197 -12.51 -5.45 2.12
C GLY A 197 -11.95 -6.84 1.88
N VAL A 198 -12.12 -7.33 0.65
CA VAL A 198 -11.53 -8.58 0.15
C VAL A 198 -10.98 -8.35 -1.24
N MET A 199 -9.75 -8.80 -1.49
CA MET A 199 -9.10 -8.63 -2.78
C MET A 199 -8.43 -9.93 -3.25
N PRO A 200 -9.16 -10.83 -3.92
CA PRO A 200 -8.55 -11.93 -4.66
C PRO A 200 -7.89 -11.43 -5.95
N GLY A 201 -6.86 -12.14 -6.38
CA GLY A 201 -6.19 -11.83 -7.63
C GLY A 201 -5.26 -12.95 -8.12
N VAL A 202 -4.69 -12.71 -9.28
CA VAL A 202 -3.68 -13.56 -9.91
C VAL A 202 -2.61 -12.71 -10.55
N MET A 203 -1.36 -13.15 -10.46
CA MET A 203 -0.23 -12.55 -11.15
C MET A 203 0.54 -13.58 -11.96
N ILE A 204 1.22 -13.13 -12.99
CA ILE A 204 2.20 -13.91 -13.71
C ILE A 204 3.58 -13.31 -13.41
N ASP A 205 4.46 -14.10 -12.83
CA ASP A 205 5.82 -13.70 -12.49
C ASP A 205 6.83 -14.67 -13.09
N ARG A 206 8.13 -14.40 -12.88
CA ARG A 206 9.24 -15.21 -13.38
C ARG A 206 10.14 -15.63 -12.22
N ASN A 207 10.47 -16.89 -12.18
CA ASN A 207 11.40 -17.40 -11.19
C ASN A 207 12.87 -17.13 -11.59
N GLU A 208 13.80 -17.47 -10.71
CA GLU A 208 15.26 -17.30 -10.93
C GLU A 208 15.80 -17.97 -12.21
N ARG A 209 15.07 -18.93 -12.77
CA ARG A 209 15.41 -19.60 -14.03
C ARG A 209 14.74 -18.94 -15.25
N ASP A 210 14.20 -17.73 -15.08
CA ASP A 210 13.46 -16.98 -16.09
C ASP A 210 12.25 -17.72 -16.69
N LYS A 211 11.66 -18.65 -15.90
CA LYS A 211 10.42 -19.35 -16.27
C LYS A 211 9.23 -18.64 -15.67
N SER A 212 8.24 -18.33 -16.51
CA SER A 212 6.96 -17.77 -16.08
C SER A 212 6.19 -18.78 -15.23
N TYR A 213 5.54 -18.28 -14.17
CA TYR A 213 4.60 -19.02 -13.34
C TYR A 213 3.44 -18.14 -12.95
N SER A 214 2.30 -18.73 -12.60
CA SER A 214 1.17 -18.01 -12.03
C SER A 214 1.16 -18.14 -10.52
N SER A 215 0.75 -17.08 -9.86
CA SER A 215 0.63 -16.98 -8.41
C SER A 215 -0.71 -16.36 -8.04
N GLY A 216 -1.32 -16.83 -6.96
CA GLY A 216 -2.51 -16.21 -6.37
C GLY A 216 -2.15 -14.99 -5.54
N ILE A 217 -3.11 -14.08 -5.41
CA ILE A 217 -3.09 -12.92 -4.51
C ILE A 217 -4.37 -13.00 -3.68
N LEU A 218 -4.30 -12.66 -2.38
CA LEU A 218 -5.50 -12.62 -1.54
C LEU A 218 -5.27 -11.67 -0.36
N GLY A 219 -6.18 -10.70 -0.19
CA GLY A 219 -6.19 -9.81 0.95
C GLY A 219 -7.56 -9.76 1.63
N PHE A 220 -7.54 -9.55 2.96
CA PHE A 220 -8.72 -9.30 3.80
C PHE A 220 -8.40 -8.15 4.74
N VAL A 221 -9.19 -7.09 4.70
CA VAL A 221 -9.05 -5.93 5.56
C VAL A 221 -10.33 -5.67 6.34
N ILE A 222 -10.17 -5.23 7.58
CA ILE A 222 -11.23 -4.64 8.38
C ILE A 222 -10.77 -3.27 8.87
N SER A 223 -11.63 -2.28 8.76
CA SER A 223 -11.33 -0.91 9.19
C SER A 223 -12.49 -0.29 9.97
N LYS A 224 -12.18 0.73 10.77
CA LYS A 224 -13.17 1.50 11.52
C LYS A 224 -12.69 2.92 11.75
N GLY A 225 -13.60 3.89 11.67
CA GLY A 225 -13.41 5.23 12.19
C GLY A 225 -13.37 5.22 13.71
N ILE A 226 -12.47 5.97 14.33
CA ILE A 226 -12.33 6.04 15.79
C ILE A 226 -12.12 7.48 16.24
N ILE A 227 -12.67 7.83 17.43
CA ILE A 227 -12.48 9.13 18.11
C ILE A 227 -13.04 10.31 17.31
N VAL A 228 -12.56 10.53 16.10
CA VAL A 228 -13.00 11.60 15.17
C VAL A 228 -13.21 11.00 13.78
N PRO A 229 -14.11 11.57 12.95
CA PRO A 229 -14.43 11.02 11.63
C PRO A 229 -13.23 10.94 10.68
N GLU A 230 -12.23 11.79 10.88
CA GLU A 230 -11.01 11.86 10.06
C GLU A 230 -10.02 10.75 10.36
N LEU A 231 -10.13 10.07 11.52
CA LEU A 231 -9.21 9.02 11.95
C LEU A 231 -9.82 7.64 11.76
N ARG A 232 -9.24 6.84 10.87
CA ARG A 232 -9.58 5.43 10.69
C ARG A 232 -8.41 4.54 11.05
N VAL A 233 -8.70 3.38 11.62
CA VAL A 233 -7.74 2.32 11.86
C VAL A 233 -8.13 1.08 11.08
N PHE A 234 -7.15 0.26 10.74
CA PHE A 234 -7.39 -0.98 10.03
C PHE A 234 -6.48 -2.10 10.53
N SER A 235 -6.89 -3.33 10.23
CA SER A 235 -6.06 -4.52 10.33
C SER A 235 -6.35 -5.42 9.14
N GLU A 236 -5.32 -6.01 8.57
CA GLU A 236 -5.46 -6.90 7.41
C GLU A 236 -4.56 -8.13 7.52
N ILE A 237 -4.96 -9.16 6.79
CA ILE A 237 -4.14 -10.32 6.46
C ILE A 237 -4.08 -10.37 4.93
N ALA A 238 -2.86 -10.37 4.40
CA ALA A 238 -2.65 -10.37 2.97
C ALA A 238 -1.60 -11.40 2.57
N PHE A 239 -1.82 -11.97 1.38
CA PHE A 239 -0.91 -12.84 0.68
C PHE A 239 -0.61 -12.20 -0.68
N GLU A 240 0.55 -11.57 -0.78
CA GLU A 240 1.03 -10.99 -2.04
C GLU A 240 1.33 -12.07 -3.06
N GLN A 241 1.75 -13.23 -2.58
CA GLN A 241 2.04 -14.39 -3.40
C GLN A 241 1.52 -15.66 -2.73
N ILE A 242 0.74 -16.45 -3.48
CA ILE A 242 0.35 -17.81 -3.12
C ILE A 242 0.86 -18.72 -4.23
N SER A 243 1.99 -19.39 -3.98
CA SER A 243 2.65 -20.22 -5.00
C SER A 243 3.38 -21.42 -4.40
N SER A 244 3.93 -22.26 -5.28
CA SER A 244 4.74 -23.41 -4.86
C SER A 244 6.09 -22.96 -4.27
N VAL A 245 6.70 -23.80 -3.44
CA VAL A 245 8.05 -23.60 -2.87
C VAL A 245 9.11 -23.34 -3.96
N GLN A 246 8.96 -23.97 -5.13
CA GLN A 246 9.88 -23.81 -6.27
C GLN A 246 9.83 -22.41 -6.88
N ASN A 247 8.77 -21.66 -6.61
CA ASN A 247 8.52 -20.30 -7.09
C ASN A 247 8.53 -19.28 -5.92
N GLY A 248 9.24 -19.56 -4.83
CA GLY A 248 9.38 -18.68 -3.68
C GLY A 248 8.36 -18.92 -2.55
N GLY A 249 7.40 -19.86 -2.75
CA GLY A 249 6.41 -20.19 -1.73
C GLY A 249 5.37 -19.09 -1.49
N ASN A 250 4.71 -19.15 -0.33
CA ASN A 250 3.71 -18.18 0.05
C ASN A 250 4.36 -16.99 0.77
N LEU A 251 4.04 -15.78 0.32
CA LEU A 251 4.39 -14.51 0.97
C LEU A 251 3.13 -13.94 1.60
N GLY A 252 3.01 -14.07 2.91
CA GLY A 252 1.85 -13.61 3.67
C GLY A 252 2.26 -12.78 4.86
N PHE A 253 1.50 -11.73 5.16
CA PHE A 253 1.74 -10.83 6.28
C PHE A 253 0.43 -10.41 6.96
N PHE A 254 0.55 -10.05 8.22
CA PHE A 254 -0.43 -9.28 8.97
C PHE A 254 0.01 -7.83 8.98
N GLN A 255 -0.90 -6.92 8.71
CA GLN A 255 -0.64 -5.48 8.75
C GLN A 255 -1.70 -4.78 9.60
N THR A 256 -1.30 -3.72 10.30
CA THR A 256 -2.22 -2.85 11.02
C THR A 256 -1.72 -1.42 11.00
N GLY A 257 -2.64 -0.49 10.97
CA GLY A 257 -2.28 0.91 10.85
C GLY A 257 -3.46 1.86 10.94
N GLY A 258 -3.26 3.05 10.45
CA GLY A 258 -4.32 4.04 10.42
C GLY A 258 -4.06 5.15 9.43
N THR A 259 -5.14 5.84 9.10
CA THR A 259 -5.17 7.00 8.22
C THR A 259 -5.78 8.19 8.94
N TYR A 260 -5.28 9.38 8.67
CA TYR A 260 -5.81 10.61 9.20
C TYR A 260 -6.00 11.66 8.08
N LEU A 261 -7.26 12.02 7.81
CA LEU A 261 -7.61 13.08 6.87
C LEU A 261 -7.24 14.44 7.47
N LEU A 262 -6.22 15.10 6.90
CA LEU A 262 -5.84 16.47 7.28
C LEU A 262 -6.90 17.48 6.83
N ASN A 263 -7.50 17.24 5.67
CA ASN A 263 -8.60 17.96 5.07
C ASN A 263 -9.21 17.09 3.95
N ARG A 264 -10.15 17.63 3.16
CA ARG A 264 -10.81 16.87 2.07
C ARG A 264 -9.88 16.37 0.97
N SER A 265 -8.68 16.96 0.84
CA SER A 265 -7.74 16.71 -0.27
C SER A 265 -6.44 16.07 0.16
N TRP A 266 -6.17 15.92 1.46
CA TRP A 266 -4.90 15.41 1.98
C TRP A 266 -5.10 14.46 3.15
N GLN A 267 -4.37 13.35 3.14
CA GLN A 267 -4.37 12.29 4.15
C GLN A 267 -2.95 11.90 4.54
N LEU A 268 -2.72 11.67 5.83
CA LEU A 268 -1.55 10.98 6.34
C LEU A 268 -1.91 9.53 6.64
N ASP A 269 -0.93 8.64 6.49
CA ASP A 269 -1.07 7.23 6.84
C ASP A 269 0.18 6.68 7.53
N VAL A 270 -0.01 5.63 8.32
CA VAL A 270 1.05 4.82 8.91
C VAL A 270 0.58 3.38 9.05
N ALA A 271 1.45 2.42 8.73
CA ALA A 271 1.18 1.01 8.96
C ALA A 271 2.42 0.24 9.40
N PHE A 272 2.18 -0.87 10.09
CA PHE A 272 3.18 -1.84 10.54
C PHE A 272 2.78 -3.20 10.01
N SER A 273 3.73 -3.90 9.40
CA SER A 273 3.55 -5.23 8.83
C SER A 273 4.42 -6.26 9.54
N PHE A 274 3.93 -7.49 9.63
CA PHE A 274 4.59 -8.62 10.25
C PHE A 274 4.39 -9.86 9.38
N GLY A 275 5.46 -10.48 8.96
CA GLY A 275 5.40 -11.72 8.20
C GLY A 275 4.74 -12.84 8.99
N ILE A 276 3.80 -13.54 8.35
CA ILE A 276 3.08 -14.68 8.94
C ILE A 276 3.38 -16.01 8.24
N THR A 277 4.24 -15.97 7.23
CA THR A 277 4.72 -17.17 6.52
C THR A 277 6.25 -17.22 6.56
N GLU A 278 6.83 -18.41 6.38
CA GLU A 278 8.28 -18.64 6.46
C GLU A 278 9.07 -17.83 5.40
N ASN A 279 8.44 -17.47 4.29
CA ASN A 279 9.07 -16.76 3.17
C ASN A 279 8.75 -15.25 3.16
N ALA A 280 7.93 -14.77 4.12
CA ALA A 280 7.56 -13.37 4.18
C ALA A 280 8.63 -12.52 4.87
N ILE A 281 8.50 -11.21 4.71
CA ILE A 281 9.27 -10.20 5.44
C ILE A 281 9.03 -10.36 6.95
N GLY A 282 10.08 -10.23 7.76
CA GLY A 282 9.96 -10.35 9.21
C GLY A 282 9.13 -9.25 9.85
N SER A 283 9.40 -7.98 9.53
CA SER A 283 8.61 -6.82 9.97
C SER A 283 8.84 -5.62 9.06
N GLY A 284 7.83 -4.77 8.94
CA GLY A 284 7.89 -3.56 8.13
C GLY A 284 7.14 -2.39 8.76
N MET A 285 7.41 -1.22 8.24
CA MET A 285 6.72 0.02 8.57
C MET A 285 6.61 0.89 7.32
N THR A 286 5.46 1.51 7.12
CA THR A 286 5.27 2.53 6.09
C THR A 286 4.64 3.78 6.69
N MET A 287 5.02 4.94 6.16
CA MET A 287 4.43 6.24 6.48
C MET A 287 4.19 6.98 5.17
N GLY A 288 2.99 7.50 4.97
CA GLY A 288 2.60 8.10 3.71
C GLY A 288 1.88 9.42 3.83
N LEU A 289 1.85 10.10 2.70
CA LEU A 289 1.06 11.30 2.44
C LEU A 289 0.40 11.11 1.07
N SER A 290 -0.91 11.25 1.06
CA SER A 290 -1.73 11.14 -0.14
C SER A 290 -2.52 12.42 -0.37
N GLY A 291 -2.75 12.79 -1.63
CA GLY A 291 -3.53 13.99 -1.91
C GLY A 291 -3.80 14.22 -3.39
N PHE A 292 -4.68 15.20 -3.65
CA PHE A 292 -4.94 15.65 -5.01
C PHE A 292 -3.87 16.66 -5.45
N LEU A 293 -3.31 16.46 -6.65
CA LEU A 293 -2.35 17.37 -7.28
C LEU A 293 -3.04 18.29 -8.30
N LEU A 294 -4.05 17.76 -9.00
CA LEU A 294 -4.90 18.50 -9.95
C LEU A 294 -6.34 18.10 -9.68
N ASP A 295 -7.20 19.08 -9.56
CA ASP A 295 -8.65 18.98 -9.30
C ASP A 295 -9.44 19.98 -10.15
#